data_54d6c78921ba9498a8f2e252c76c9435
#
_entry.id   54d6c78921ba9498a8f2e252c76c9435
#
_cell.length_a   1.000
_cell.length_b   1.000
_cell.length_c   1.000
_cell.angle_alpha   90.00
_cell.angle_beta   90.00
_cell.angle_gamma   90.00
#
_symmetry.space_group_name_H-M   'P 1'
#
loop_
_entity.id
_entity.type
_entity.pdbx_description
1 polymer ?
#
loop_
_entity_poly.entity_id
_entity_poly.type
_entity_poly.pdbx_seq_one_letter_code
_entity_poly.pdbx_strand_id
1 'polypeptide(L)'
;MRRLVVVAVVATLVCELGKLLGAPEKPLDLAAIVGKKEAESTLGEAVSDAQSRNGEGADGYYSRCNYYSVNPGRSLVLRVRQASGDQLAPVKQLEELIAGSSRIKPMSGVGDKAAVSSERVEKGLSHVLMLYVAKGNAFVTVGINGVNDEKTALETARTLARKILAKL
;
A
#
# COMPACT_ATOMS: atom_id res chain seq x y z
N MET A 1 42.36 50.52 36.59
CA MET A 1 41.47 49.38 36.87
C MET A 1 40.41 49.32 35.75
N ARG A 2 40.67 48.46 34.76
CA ARG A 2 39.73 48.25 33.62
C ARG A 2 39.01 46.93 33.87
N ARG A 3 37.69 47.02 34.07
CA ARG A 3 36.84 45.80 34.21
C ARG A 3 36.47 45.30 32.81
N LEU A 4 36.96 44.10 32.50
CA LEU A 4 36.54 43.36 31.31
C LEU A 4 35.17 42.77 31.57
N VAL A 5 34.19 43.14 30.74
CA VAL A 5 32.88 42.54 30.72
C VAL A 5 32.93 41.45 29.66
N VAL A 6 32.89 40.21 30.09
CA VAL A 6 32.77 39.05 29.20
C VAL A 6 31.29 38.83 28.92
N VAL A 7 30.86 39.14 27.70
CA VAL A 7 29.52 38.82 27.22
C VAL A 7 29.53 37.37 26.70
N ALA A 8 28.92 36.48 27.46
CA ALA A 8 28.69 35.09 27.03
C ALA A 8 27.51 35.09 26.06
N VAL A 9 27.79 34.88 24.79
CA VAL A 9 26.77 34.61 23.77
C VAL A 9 26.40 33.13 23.91
N VAL A 10 25.26 32.87 24.53
CA VAL A 10 24.66 31.54 24.53
C VAL A 10 23.96 31.35 23.17
N ALA A 11 24.62 30.66 22.26
CA ALA A 11 24.02 30.18 21.03
C ALA A 11 23.05 29.08 21.37
N THR A 12 21.76 29.39 21.46
CA THR A 12 20.70 28.37 21.49
C THR A 12 20.64 27.70 20.13
N LEU A 13 21.30 26.55 20.04
CA LEU A 13 21.15 25.61 18.92
C LEU A 13 19.76 24.99 19.03
N VAL A 14 18.80 25.62 18.37
CA VAL A 14 17.47 25.00 18.16
C VAL A 14 17.68 23.85 17.19
N CYS A 15 17.82 22.66 17.76
CA CYS A 15 17.78 21.41 17.02
C CYS A 15 16.37 21.27 16.46
N GLU A 16 16.17 21.70 15.22
CA GLU A 16 14.99 21.30 14.45
C GLU A 16 15.10 19.80 14.17
N LEU A 17 14.80 19.00 15.21
CA LEU A 17 14.59 17.56 15.03
C LEU A 17 13.39 17.40 14.10
N GLY A 18 13.72 16.93 12.92
CA GLY A 18 12.93 16.14 12.02
C GLY A 18 11.43 16.37 12.05
N LYS A 19 10.90 17.06 11.06
CA LYS A 19 9.57 16.75 10.58
C LYS A 19 9.57 15.26 10.26
N LEU A 20 9.20 14.42 11.25
CA LEU A 20 8.66 13.11 10.96
C LEU A 20 7.65 13.35 9.85
N LEU A 21 7.84 12.69 8.72
CA LEU A 21 6.87 12.65 7.65
C LEU A 21 5.56 12.21 8.30
N GLY A 22 4.71 13.18 8.60
CA GLY A 22 3.42 12.91 9.22
C GLY A 22 2.66 11.98 8.29
N ALA A 23 2.12 10.91 8.84
CA ALA A 23 1.17 10.10 8.11
C ALA A 23 0.12 11.00 7.49
N PRO A 24 -0.32 10.76 6.24
CA PRO A 24 -1.37 11.56 5.64
C PRO A 24 -2.59 11.56 6.56
N GLU A 25 -3.11 12.75 6.82
CA GLU A 25 -4.20 12.98 7.77
C GLU A 25 -5.57 12.51 7.25
N LYS A 26 -5.61 11.83 6.11
CA LYS A 26 -6.85 11.41 5.45
C LYS A 26 -6.65 10.19 4.54
N PRO A 27 -7.71 9.41 4.29
CA PRO A 27 -7.66 8.31 3.34
C PRO A 27 -7.26 8.76 1.93
N LEU A 28 -6.58 7.88 1.18
CA LEU A 28 -6.20 8.10 -0.21
C LEU A 28 -7.39 7.91 -1.16
N ASP A 29 -7.47 8.73 -2.19
CA ASP A 29 -8.33 8.46 -3.33
C ASP A 29 -7.65 7.48 -4.30
N LEU A 30 -7.87 6.18 -4.07
CA LEU A 30 -7.27 5.13 -4.89
C LEU A 30 -7.81 5.14 -6.32
N ALA A 31 -9.03 5.60 -6.57
CA ALA A 31 -9.58 5.69 -7.91
C ALA A 31 -8.94 6.81 -8.73
N ALA A 32 -8.51 7.89 -8.07
CA ALA A 32 -7.71 8.94 -8.72
C ALA A 32 -6.26 8.48 -8.99
N ILE A 33 -5.71 7.62 -8.13
CA ILE A 33 -4.35 7.08 -8.30
C ILE A 33 -4.32 6.02 -9.40
N VAL A 34 -5.25 5.06 -9.37
CA VAL A 34 -5.38 3.98 -10.34
C VAL A 34 -6.75 4.11 -11.00
N GLY A 35 -6.80 4.79 -12.13
CA GLY A 35 -8.04 5.07 -12.83
C GLY A 35 -8.61 3.88 -13.61
N LYS A 36 -9.86 4.03 -14.09
CA LYS A 36 -10.60 3.00 -14.85
C LYS A 36 -9.81 2.44 -16.03
N LYS A 37 -9.17 3.29 -16.83
CA LYS A 37 -8.37 2.86 -18.00
C LYS A 37 -7.19 1.96 -17.60
N GLU A 38 -6.57 2.22 -16.47
CA GLU A 38 -5.47 1.41 -15.97
C GLU A 38 -5.97 0.07 -15.41
N ALA A 39 -7.15 0.06 -14.78
CA ALA A 39 -7.81 -1.17 -14.37
C ALA A 39 -8.21 -2.03 -15.58
N GLU A 40 -8.75 -1.43 -16.64
CA GLU A 40 -9.04 -2.10 -17.91
C GLU A 40 -7.79 -2.70 -18.56
N SER A 41 -6.68 -1.95 -18.59
CA SER A 41 -5.39 -2.44 -19.07
C SER A 41 -4.86 -3.61 -18.21
N THR A 42 -5.04 -3.53 -16.89
CA THR A 42 -4.63 -4.58 -15.94
C THR A 42 -5.42 -5.87 -16.15
N LEU A 43 -6.72 -5.76 -16.35
CA LEU A 43 -7.61 -6.92 -16.47
C LEU A 43 -7.77 -7.42 -17.91
N GLY A 44 -7.33 -6.61 -18.90
CA GLY A 44 -7.43 -6.94 -20.32
C GLY A 44 -8.84 -6.86 -20.89
N GLU A 45 -9.77 -6.18 -20.20
CA GLU A 45 -11.16 -6.01 -20.64
C GLU A 45 -11.82 -4.80 -19.95
N ALA A 46 -12.98 -4.39 -20.46
CA ALA A 46 -13.77 -3.29 -19.89
C ALA A 46 -14.18 -3.59 -18.44
N VAL A 47 -14.12 -2.56 -17.60
CA VAL A 47 -14.54 -2.64 -16.20
C VAL A 47 -15.68 -1.69 -15.87
N SER A 48 -16.44 -2.03 -14.84
CA SER A 48 -17.43 -1.15 -14.22
C SER A 48 -16.74 0.06 -13.58
N ASP A 49 -17.50 1.04 -13.15
CA ASP A 49 -16.95 2.18 -12.42
C ASP A 49 -16.35 1.75 -11.09
N ALA A 50 -15.37 2.53 -10.62
CA ALA A 50 -14.67 2.27 -9.40
C ALA A 50 -15.61 2.19 -8.20
N GLN A 51 -15.51 1.11 -7.43
CA GLN A 51 -16.19 0.97 -6.15
C GLN A 51 -15.24 1.37 -5.03
N SER A 52 -15.26 2.64 -4.67
CA SER A 52 -14.40 3.19 -3.63
C SER A 52 -15.10 3.24 -2.28
N ARG A 53 -14.35 2.90 -1.22
CA ARG A 53 -14.78 3.05 0.17
C ARG A 53 -13.59 3.45 1.02
N ASN A 54 -13.68 4.64 1.58
CA ASN A 54 -12.66 5.19 2.46
C ASN A 54 -13.24 5.40 3.86
N GLY A 55 -12.40 5.36 4.87
CA GLY A 55 -12.84 5.57 6.25
C GLY A 55 -11.68 5.74 7.20
N GLU A 56 -12.03 6.17 8.40
CA GLU A 56 -11.16 6.23 9.57
C GLU A 56 -11.59 5.16 10.56
N GLY A 57 -10.61 4.46 11.13
CA GLY A 57 -10.79 3.48 12.20
C GLY A 57 -9.91 3.81 13.39
N ALA A 58 -10.06 3.06 14.46
CA ALA A 58 -9.28 3.24 15.68
C ALA A 58 -7.76 3.05 15.47
N ASP A 59 -7.37 2.33 14.43
CA ASP A 59 -5.99 1.95 14.09
C ASP A 59 -5.45 2.66 12.84
N GLY A 60 -6.16 3.69 12.34
CA GLY A 60 -5.72 4.53 11.24
C GLY A 60 -6.74 4.73 10.13
N TYR A 61 -6.24 5.12 8.98
CA TYR A 61 -7.05 5.40 7.81
C TYR A 61 -7.07 4.23 6.85
N TYR A 62 -8.23 3.98 6.25
CA TYR A 62 -8.46 2.93 5.27
C TYR A 62 -8.89 3.51 3.94
N SER A 63 -8.28 3.02 2.88
CA SER A 63 -8.68 3.31 1.51
C SER A 63 -8.89 2.00 0.77
N ARG A 64 -10.00 1.90 0.06
CA ARG A 64 -10.32 0.74 -0.77
C ARG A 64 -10.87 1.22 -2.11
N CYS A 65 -10.46 0.56 -3.17
CA CYS A 65 -11.03 0.71 -4.50
C CYS A 65 -11.05 -0.64 -5.20
N ASN A 66 -12.19 -1.05 -5.71
CA ASN A 66 -12.35 -2.27 -6.49
C ASN A 66 -12.85 -1.94 -7.89
N TYR A 67 -12.30 -2.64 -8.87
CA TYR A 67 -12.80 -2.68 -10.25
C TYR A 67 -13.20 -4.11 -10.58
N TYR A 68 -14.37 -4.27 -11.16
CA TYR A 68 -14.87 -5.56 -11.62
C TYR A 68 -15.05 -5.50 -13.13
N SER A 69 -14.62 -6.55 -13.83
CA SER A 69 -14.89 -6.66 -15.26
C SER A 69 -16.40 -6.72 -15.56
N VAL A 70 -16.76 -6.19 -16.70
CA VAL A 70 -18.15 -6.26 -17.19
C VAL A 70 -18.57 -7.72 -17.37
N ASN A 71 -17.66 -8.54 -17.90
CA ASN A 71 -17.84 -10.00 -17.92
C ASN A 71 -17.38 -10.59 -16.58
N PRO A 72 -18.17 -11.46 -15.94
CA PRO A 72 -17.80 -12.04 -14.66
C PRO A 72 -16.45 -12.77 -14.68
N GLY A 73 -15.69 -12.68 -13.59
CA GLY A 73 -14.49 -13.49 -13.35
C GLY A 73 -13.18 -12.73 -13.17
N ARG A 74 -13.13 -11.41 -13.50
CA ARG A 74 -11.92 -10.61 -13.28
C ARG A 74 -12.18 -9.45 -12.34
N SER A 75 -11.20 -9.15 -11.51
CA SER A 75 -11.25 -7.98 -10.64
C SER A 75 -9.87 -7.48 -10.24
N LEU A 76 -9.78 -6.18 -10.04
CA LEU A 76 -8.65 -5.50 -9.42
C LEU A 76 -9.10 -4.96 -8.06
N VAL A 77 -8.38 -5.34 -7.01
CA VAL A 77 -8.65 -4.94 -5.63
C VAL A 77 -7.46 -4.12 -5.12
N LEU A 78 -7.72 -2.90 -4.69
CA LEU A 78 -6.73 -2.00 -4.11
C LEU A 78 -7.13 -1.67 -2.67
N ARG A 79 -6.22 -1.85 -1.73
CA ARG A 79 -6.43 -1.51 -0.32
C ARG A 79 -5.18 -0.85 0.24
N VAL A 80 -5.38 0.17 1.06
CA VAL A 80 -4.32 0.80 1.85
C VAL A 80 -4.84 0.99 3.27
N ARG A 81 -4.06 0.55 4.25
CA ARG A 81 -4.18 0.96 5.64
C ARG A 81 -2.99 1.86 5.97
N GLN A 82 -3.26 3.02 6.51
CA GLN A 82 -2.25 3.93 7.05
C GLN A 82 -2.39 3.88 8.57
N ALA A 83 -1.46 3.19 9.24
CA ALA A 83 -1.49 3.02 10.68
C ALA A 83 -1.27 4.36 11.39
N SER A 84 -2.03 4.61 12.44
CA SER A 84 -1.87 5.78 13.31
C SER A 84 -1.33 5.40 14.69
N GLY A 85 -0.51 6.27 15.28
CA GLY A 85 -0.04 6.14 16.66
C GLY A 85 0.68 4.82 16.96
N ASP A 86 0.35 4.23 18.10
CA ASP A 86 0.97 3.00 18.64
C ASP A 86 0.35 1.70 18.09
N GLN A 87 -0.38 1.78 16.99
CA GLN A 87 -1.08 0.65 16.41
C GLN A 87 -0.12 -0.31 15.69
N LEU A 88 -0.62 -1.51 15.38
CA LEU A 88 0.16 -2.56 14.73
C LEU A 88 0.89 -2.04 13.49
N ALA A 89 2.22 -2.00 13.56
CA ALA A 89 3.06 -1.52 12.48
C ALA A 89 2.87 -2.38 11.21
N PRO A 90 2.82 -1.79 10.01
CA PRO A 90 2.63 -2.50 8.74
C PRO A 90 3.59 -3.66 8.51
N VAL A 91 4.85 -3.51 8.91
CA VAL A 91 5.85 -4.60 8.81
C VAL A 91 5.47 -5.78 9.69
N LYS A 92 5.05 -5.53 10.95
CA LYS A 92 4.59 -6.58 11.87
C LYS A 92 3.31 -7.25 11.36
N GLN A 93 2.37 -6.47 10.85
CA GLN A 93 1.16 -7.01 10.21
C GLN A 93 1.50 -7.97 9.07
N LEU A 94 2.50 -7.62 8.24
CA LEU A 94 2.95 -8.49 7.15
C LEU A 94 3.63 -9.76 7.68
N GLU A 95 4.43 -9.66 8.74
CA GLU A 95 5.07 -10.81 9.38
C GLU A 95 4.07 -11.80 9.94
N GLU A 96 3.04 -11.31 10.63
CA GLU A 96 1.94 -12.13 11.14
C GLU A 96 1.17 -12.81 9.99
N LEU A 97 0.91 -12.08 8.90
CA LEU A 97 0.26 -12.61 7.72
C LEU A 97 1.09 -13.77 7.09
N ILE A 98 2.40 -13.59 6.97
CA ILE A 98 3.32 -14.63 6.45
C ILE A 98 3.36 -15.82 7.41
N ALA A 99 3.45 -15.59 8.71
CA ALA A 99 3.50 -16.66 9.71
C ALA A 99 2.19 -17.46 9.76
N GLY A 100 1.06 -16.79 9.53
CA GLY A 100 -0.28 -17.41 9.55
C GLY A 100 -0.64 -18.22 8.30
N SER A 101 0.17 -18.17 7.22
CA SER A 101 -0.18 -18.86 5.98
C SER A 101 1.03 -19.31 5.18
N SER A 102 1.14 -20.63 4.96
CA SER A 102 2.17 -21.20 4.08
C SER A 102 2.05 -20.81 2.61
N ARG A 103 0.91 -20.25 2.19
CA ARG A 103 0.64 -19.80 0.83
C ARG A 103 1.24 -18.43 0.54
N ILE A 104 1.53 -17.63 1.57
CA ILE A 104 2.10 -16.30 1.44
C ILE A 104 3.61 -16.40 1.48
N LYS A 105 4.25 -15.99 0.39
CA LYS A 105 5.71 -16.09 0.22
C LYS A 105 6.35 -14.72 0.32
N PRO A 106 7.39 -14.54 1.14
CA PRO A 106 8.17 -13.31 1.14
C PRO A 106 8.74 -13.01 -0.24
N MET A 107 8.81 -11.73 -0.58
CA MET A 107 9.46 -11.23 -1.79
C MET A 107 10.15 -9.89 -1.53
N SER A 108 11.01 -9.46 -2.46
CA SER A 108 11.76 -8.21 -2.39
C SER A 108 11.44 -7.28 -3.59
N GLY A 109 11.95 -6.05 -3.54
CA GLY A 109 11.93 -5.11 -4.65
C GLY A 109 10.73 -4.16 -4.67
N VAL A 110 9.89 -4.16 -3.62
CA VAL A 110 8.81 -3.18 -3.44
C VAL A 110 8.57 -2.93 -1.94
N GLY A 111 8.47 -1.66 -1.54
CA GLY A 111 8.32 -1.25 -0.14
C GLY A 111 9.52 -1.62 0.73
N ASP A 112 9.33 -1.58 2.04
CA ASP A 112 10.32 -2.01 3.03
C ASP A 112 10.30 -3.54 3.19
N LYS A 113 9.12 -4.13 3.09
CA LYS A 113 8.88 -5.57 3.10
C LYS A 113 7.66 -5.90 2.24
N ALA A 114 7.72 -7.03 1.54
CA ALA A 114 6.63 -7.49 0.71
C ALA A 114 6.45 -9.00 0.76
N ALA A 115 5.24 -9.45 0.40
CA ALA A 115 4.92 -10.85 0.22
C ALA A 115 3.85 -11.00 -0.87
N VAL A 116 3.79 -12.18 -1.47
CA VAL A 116 2.81 -12.53 -2.49
C VAL A 116 2.15 -13.85 -2.16
N SER A 117 0.85 -13.94 -2.39
CA SER A 117 0.15 -15.21 -2.55
C SER A 117 -0.39 -15.33 -3.97
N SER A 118 -0.32 -16.53 -4.50
CA SER A 118 -0.81 -16.84 -5.81
C SER A 118 -1.50 -18.21 -5.74
N GLU A 119 -2.77 -18.24 -6.12
CA GLU A 119 -3.56 -19.45 -6.11
C GLU A 119 -4.20 -19.66 -7.49
N ARG A 120 -4.05 -20.87 -8.00
CA ARG A 120 -4.82 -21.31 -9.14
C ARG A 120 -6.10 -21.98 -8.61
N VAL A 121 -7.24 -21.38 -8.89
CA VAL A 121 -8.54 -21.98 -8.52
C VAL A 121 -8.86 -23.09 -9.49
N GLU A 122 -9.17 -24.29 -8.97
CA GLU A 122 -9.45 -25.48 -9.79
C GLU A 122 -10.67 -25.28 -10.70
N LYS A 123 -10.68 -26.01 -11.84
CA LYS A 123 -11.77 -26.10 -12.82
C LYS A 123 -12.16 -24.80 -13.53
N GLY A 124 -11.20 -24.20 -14.24
CA GLY A 124 -11.52 -23.10 -15.18
C GLY A 124 -11.78 -21.75 -14.51
N LEU A 125 -11.59 -21.65 -13.21
CA LEU A 125 -11.64 -20.43 -12.46
C LEU A 125 -10.25 -19.82 -12.35
N SER A 126 -10.22 -18.58 -12.43
CA SER A 126 -9.22 -17.58 -12.54
C SER A 126 -8.13 -17.64 -11.47
N HIS A 127 -6.92 -17.39 -11.87
CA HIS A 127 -5.80 -17.16 -10.99
C HIS A 127 -6.07 -15.98 -10.04
N VAL A 128 -5.81 -16.16 -8.76
CA VAL A 128 -5.90 -15.10 -7.75
C VAL A 128 -4.50 -14.76 -7.29
N LEU A 129 -4.06 -13.54 -7.56
CA LEU A 129 -2.78 -13.04 -7.09
C LEU A 129 -3.03 -11.90 -6.09
N MET A 130 -2.40 -11.99 -4.92
CA MET A 130 -2.42 -10.93 -3.91
C MET A 130 -0.98 -10.52 -3.59
N LEU A 131 -0.66 -9.26 -3.80
CA LEU A 131 0.59 -8.62 -3.39
C LEU A 131 0.33 -7.81 -2.13
N TYR A 132 1.13 -8.04 -1.09
CA TYR A 132 1.12 -7.33 0.18
C TYR A 132 2.42 -6.56 0.33
N VAL A 133 2.34 -5.28 0.67
CA VAL A 133 3.52 -4.41 0.80
C VAL A 133 3.41 -3.56 2.06
N ALA A 134 4.44 -3.59 2.88
CA ALA A 134 4.62 -2.67 4.00
C ALA A 134 5.66 -1.62 3.64
N LYS A 135 5.36 -0.34 3.90
CA LYS A 135 6.30 0.78 3.77
C LYS A 135 5.94 1.88 4.77
N GLY A 136 6.89 2.20 5.66
CA GLY A 136 6.64 3.17 6.72
C GLY A 136 5.42 2.80 7.56
N ASN A 137 4.43 3.69 7.64
CA ASN A 137 3.16 3.46 8.32
C ASN A 137 2.06 2.88 7.42
N ALA A 138 2.36 2.55 6.16
CA ALA A 138 1.37 2.07 5.21
C ALA A 138 1.47 0.56 4.94
N PHE A 139 0.30 -0.09 4.89
CA PHE A 139 0.11 -1.45 4.41
C PHE A 139 -0.75 -1.43 3.15
N VAL A 140 -0.15 -1.80 2.04
CA VAL A 140 -0.79 -1.80 0.72
C VAL A 140 -1.08 -3.23 0.30
N THR A 141 -2.29 -3.46 -0.21
CA THR A 141 -2.67 -4.73 -0.84
C THR A 141 -3.14 -4.47 -2.27
N VAL A 142 -2.56 -5.19 -3.22
CA VAL A 142 -2.99 -5.21 -4.61
C VAL A 142 -3.39 -6.63 -4.97
N GLY A 143 -4.68 -6.82 -5.30
CA GLY A 143 -5.24 -8.10 -5.73
C GLY A 143 -5.61 -8.08 -7.21
N ILE A 144 -5.16 -9.04 -7.98
CA ILE A 144 -5.52 -9.23 -9.39
C ILE A 144 -6.11 -10.63 -9.55
N ASN A 145 -7.38 -10.69 -9.93
CA ASN A 145 -8.10 -11.92 -10.12
C ASN A 145 -8.45 -12.09 -11.60
N GLY A 146 -8.39 -13.31 -12.09
CA GLY A 146 -8.84 -13.64 -13.44
C GLY A 146 -7.80 -13.50 -14.53
N VAL A 147 -6.58 -13.14 -14.20
CA VAL A 147 -5.46 -13.04 -15.16
C VAL A 147 -4.64 -14.33 -15.07
N ASN A 148 -4.54 -15.06 -16.19
CA ASN A 148 -3.90 -16.38 -16.20
C ASN A 148 -2.37 -16.33 -16.21
N ASP A 149 -1.76 -15.24 -16.66
CA ASP A 149 -0.30 -15.07 -16.64
C ASP A 149 0.14 -14.49 -15.30
N GLU A 150 0.58 -15.37 -14.41
CA GLU A 150 1.04 -15.02 -13.06
C GLU A 150 2.21 -14.03 -13.07
N LYS A 151 3.16 -14.18 -14.00
CA LYS A 151 4.33 -13.30 -14.08
C LYS A 151 3.91 -11.89 -14.45
N THR A 152 3.09 -11.73 -15.47
CA THR A 152 2.54 -10.43 -15.89
C THR A 152 1.67 -9.82 -14.79
N ALA A 153 0.81 -10.62 -14.14
CA ALA A 153 -0.01 -10.14 -13.02
C ALA A 153 0.85 -9.63 -11.86
N LEU A 154 1.94 -10.34 -11.50
CA LEU A 154 2.84 -9.91 -10.43
C LEU A 154 3.58 -8.61 -10.78
N GLU A 155 4.12 -8.47 -11.98
CA GLU A 155 4.79 -7.22 -12.38
C GLU A 155 3.81 -6.04 -12.44
N THR A 156 2.58 -6.27 -12.89
CA THR A 156 1.53 -5.27 -12.87
C THR A 156 1.17 -4.88 -11.43
N ALA A 157 0.98 -5.85 -10.54
CA ALA A 157 0.72 -5.59 -9.13
C ALA A 157 1.84 -4.78 -8.45
N ARG A 158 3.11 -5.09 -8.77
CA ARG A 158 4.27 -4.30 -8.30
C ARG A 158 4.23 -2.86 -8.79
N THR A 159 3.89 -2.66 -10.07
CA THR A 159 3.80 -1.33 -10.67
C THR A 159 2.70 -0.50 -10.00
N LEU A 160 1.52 -1.08 -9.80
CA LEU A 160 0.41 -0.44 -9.10
C LEU A 160 0.76 -0.13 -7.63
N ALA A 161 1.40 -1.07 -6.94
CA ALA A 161 1.84 -0.85 -5.56
C ALA A 161 2.83 0.33 -5.46
N ARG A 162 3.84 0.39 -6.34
CA ARG A 162 4.79 1.51 -6.38
C ARG A 162 4.10 2.84 -6.65
N LYS A 163 3.11 2.87 -7.55
CA LYS A 163 2.33 4.07 -7.85
C LYS A 163 1.54 4.56 -6.65
N ILE A 164 0.93 3.64 -5.89
CA ILE A 164 0.22 3.95 -4.64
C ILE A 164 1.21 4.46 -3.59
N LEU A 165 2.34 3.75 -3.38
CA LEU A 165 3.38 4.11 -2.41
C LEU A 165 4.03 5.47 -2.68
N ALA A 166 4.03 5.94 -3.92
CA ALA A 166 4.52 7.27 -4.28
C ALA A 166 3.57 8.42 -3.87
N LYS A 167 2.37 8.11 -3.37
CA LYS A 167 1.36 9.06 -2.88
C LYS A 167 1.22 9.06 -1.35
N LEU A 168 2.01 8.24 -0.69
CA LEU A 168 2.20 8.15 0.75
C LEU A 168 3.44 8.94 1.17
#